data_0281f974f7f24c27b8c41cc3dafb0f46
#
_entry.id   0281f974f7f24c27b8c41cc3dafb0f46
#
_cell.length_a   1.000
_cell.length_b   1.000
_cell.length_c   1.000
_cell.angle_alpha   90.00
_cell.angle_beta   90.00
_cell.angle_gamma   90.00
#
_symmetry.space_group_name_H-M   'P 1'
#
loop_
_entity.id
_entity.type
_entity.pdbx_description
1 polymer ?
#
loop_
_entity_poly.entity_id
_entity_poly.type
_entity_poly.pdbx_seq_one_letter_code
_entity_poly.pdbx_strand_id
1 'polypeptide(L)'
;SSAASDVYKRQGKEGMQFVDAVRESNLGVRALSWYDAGARSFYSVKPVTAIQDLQGLNIRVQESELMSETIEMLGANPVKMTYSEVYKGLQTGKIDGAENSLVTYTYSKHYEQAKYCLIDEHTRIPEVQLISRYTWDKLSDEDKAIISECAKESAVYERDIWKNTE
;
A
#
# COMPACT_ATOMS: atom_id res chain seq x y z
N SER A 1 0.06 13.21 -14.61
CA SER A 1 -0.38 13.32 -13.23
C SER A 1 0.80 13.22 -12.27
N SER A 2 0.70 13.83 -11.10
CA SER A 2 1.78 13.86 -10.09
C SER A 2 2.15 12.45 -9.58
N ALA A 3 1.19 11.54 -9.49
CA ALA A 3 1.40 10.18 -9.01
C ALA A 3 2.36 9.35 -9.89
N ALA A 4 2.24 9.45 -11.21
CA ALA A 4 3.18 8.78 -12.12
C ALA A 4 4.61 9.31 -11.95
N SER A 5 4.79 10.63 -11.67
CA SER A 5 6.12 11.23 -11.46
C SER A 5 6.80 10.72 -10.18
N ASP A 6 6.03 10.40 -9.14
CA ASP A 6 6.57 9.93 -7.87
C ASP A 6 7.04 8.47 -7.94
N VAL A 7 6.34 7.62 -8.71
CA VAL A 7 6.81 6.27 -9.02
C VAL A 7 8.11 6.30 -9.81
N TYR A 8 8.22 7.20 -10.82
CA TYR A 8 9.46 7.38 -11.58
C TYR A 8 10.62 7.89 -10.71
N LYS A 9 10.38 8.80 -9.78
CA LYS A 9 11.41 9.28 -8.86
C LYS A 9 11.95 8.18 -7.95
N ARG A 10 11.06 7.31 -7.44
CA ARG A 10 11.45 6.17 -6.58
C ARG A 10 12.22 5.09 -7.32
N GLN A 11 12.06 4.97 -8.64
CA GLN A 11 12.85 4.08 -9.50
C GLN A 11 14.17 4.71 -9.93
N GLY A 12 14.32 6.02 -9.78
CA GLY A 12 15.53 6.76 -10.07
C GLY A 12 16.55 6.73 -8.93
N LYS A 13 17.47 7.69 -9.00
CA LYS A 13 18.59 7.81 -8.05
C LYS A 13 18.14 7.87 -6.58
N GLU A 14 17.03 8.55 -6.29
CA GLU A 14 16.50 8.71 -4.92
C GLU A 14 15.95 7.39 -4.33
N GLY A 15 15.21 6.62 -5.13
CA GLY A 15 14.72 5.31 -4.72
C GLY A 15 15.85 4.30 -4.51
N MET A 16 16.90 4.38 -5.34
CA MET A 16 18.10 3.56 -5.14
C MET A 16 18.85 3.92 -3.86
N GLN A 17 18.91 5.19 -3.47
CA GLN A 17 19.48 5.61 -2.19
C GLN A 17 18.76 4.97 -1.00
N PHE A 18 17.44 4.86 -1.05
CA PHE A 18 16.68 4.16 0.00
C PHE A 18 17.00 2.66 0.01
N VAL A 19 17.05 2.01 -1.15
CA VAL A 19 17.43 0.59 -1.25
C VAL A 19 18.82 0.37 -0.67
N ASP A 20 19.76 1.26 -0.96
CA ASP A 20 21.13 1.19 -0.43
C ASP A 20 21.14 1.45 1.08
N ALA A 21 20.39 2.42 1.58
CA ALA A 21 20.25 2.66 3.03
C ALA A 21 19.68 1.44 3.77
N VAL A 22 18.68 0.74 3.20
CA VAL A 22 18.18 -0.52 3.77
C VAL A 22 19.23 -1.62 3.72
N ARG A 23 20.02 -1.69 2.64
CA ARG A 23 21.14 -2.65 2.51
C ARG A 23 22.22 -2.44 3.57
N GLU A 24 22.51 -1.18 3.90
CA GLU A 24 23.52 -0.78 4.88
C GLU A 24 22.99 -0.81 6.32
N SER A 25 21.68 -0.85 6.51
CA SER A 25 21.04 -0.88 7.82
C SER A 25 21.24 -2.19 8.57
N ASN A 26 21.08 -2.14 9.90
CA ASN A 26 21.12 -3.33 10.78
C ASN A 26 19.74 -4.02 10.92
N LEU A 27 18.82 -3.82 9.98
CA LEU A 27 17.46 -4.40 10.02
C LEU A 27 17.42 -5.91 9.75
N GLY A 28 18.55 -6.54 9.48
CA GLY A 28 18.60 -7.98 9.18
C GLY A 28 17.97 -8.37 7.84
N VAL A 29 17.67 -7.39 6.99
CA VAL A 29 17.10 -7.56 5.65
C VAL A 29 17.92 -6.85 4.58
N ARG A 30 17.70 -7.22 3.33
CA ARG A 30 18.26 -6.59 2.14
C ARG A 30 17.12 -6.27 1.16
N ALA A 31 17.05 -5.05 0.69
CA ALA A 31 16.12 -4.65 -0.36
C ALA A 31 16.63 -5.12 -1.73
N LEU A 32 15.73 -5.65 -2.55
CA LEU A 32 16.01 -6.13 -3.90
C LEU A 32 15.44 -5.18 -4.96
N SER A 33 14.16 -4.89 -4.90
CA SER A 33 13.45 -4.04 -5.86
C SER A 33 12.23 -3.37 -5.24
N TRP A 34 11.56 -2.52 -6.04
CA TRP A 34 10.33 -1.82 -5.69
C TRP A 34 9.16 -2.33 -6.50
N TYR A 35 8.03 -2.52 -5.83
CA TYR A 35 6.72 -2.78 -6.41
C TYR A 35 5.81 -1.57 -6.24
N ASP A 36 4.74 -1.52 -7.02
CA ASP A 36 3.66 -0.56 -6.89
C ASP A 36 2.43 -1.26 -6.28
N ALA A 37 1.84 -0.67 -5.26
CA ALA A 37 0.60 -1.15 -4.65
C ALA A 37 -0.61 -0.27 -5.01
N GLY A 38 -0.46 0.58 -6.03
CA GLY A 38 -1.49 1.48 -6.51
C GLY A 38 -1.79 2.67 -5.61
N ALA A 39 -2.74 3.45 -6.05
CA ALA A 39 -3.29 4.56 -5.27
C ALA A 39 -4.38 4.06 -4.32
N ARG A 40 -4.45 4.66 -3.14
CA ARG A 40 -5.45 4.33 -2.13
C ARG A 40 -6.54 5.39 -2.11
N SER A 41 -7.78 4.93 -2.00
CA SER A 41 -8.98 5.75 -1.99
C SER A 41 -9.93 5.31 -0.88
N PHE A 42 -10.80 6.21 -0.44
CA PHE A 42 -11.80 5.91 0.58
C PHE A 42 -13.00 5.17 0.00
N TYR A 43 -13.55 4.24 0.78
CA TYR A 43 -14.84 3.61 0.50
C TYR A 43 -15.65 3.44 1.79
N SER A 44 -16.98 3.54 1.68
CA SER A 44 -17.88 3.62 2.81
C SER A 44 -19.22 2.92 2.57
N VAL A 45 -19.88 2.50 3.65
CA VAL A 45 -21.28 2.03 3.64
C VAL A 45 -22.26 3.19 3.52
N LYS A 46 -21.83 4.42 3.81
CA LYS A 46 -22.60 5.66 3.69
C LYS A 46 -22.14 6.45 2.46
N PRO A 47 -23.02 7.28 1.86
CA PRO A 47 -22.63 8.14 0.76
C PRO A 47 -21.43 9.03 1.13
N VAL A 48 -20.37 8.98 0.32
CA VAL A 48 -19.18 9.83 0.41
C VAL A 48 -18.87 10.30 -1.01
N THR A 49 -18.96 11.61 -1.23
CA THR A 49 -18.72 12.26 -2.53
C THR A 49 -17.60 13.28 -2.46
N ALA A 50 -17.23 13.70 -1.26
CA ALA A 50 -16.14 14.61 -0.97
C ALA A 50 -15.46 14.25 0.35
N ILE A 51 -14.26 14.74 0.57
CA ILE A 51 -13.48 14.49 1.81
C ILE A 51 -14.26 14.93 3.07
N GLN A 52 -15.04 15.99 2.97
CA GLN A 52 -15.86 16.50 4.08
C GLN A 52 -16.93 15.50 4.56
N ASP A 53 -17.37 14.60 3.69
CA ASP A 53 -18.36 13.58 4.03
C ASP A 53 -17.78 12.48 4.95
N LEU A 54 -16.45 12.44 5.13
CA LEU A 54 -15.79 11.53 6.05
C LEU A 54 -15.97 11.95 7.52
N GLN A 55 -16.38 13.19 7.78
CA GLN A 55 -16.47 13.73 9.12
C GLN A 55 -17.35 12.88 10.05
N GLY A 56 -16.77 12.46 11.17
CA GLY A 56 -17.44 11.63 12.18
C GLY A 56 -17.64 10.16 11.80
N LEU A 57 -17.23 9.72 10.61
CA LEU A 57 -17.27 8.31 10.24
C LEU A 57 -16.17 7.51 10.95
N ASN A 58 -16.48 6.27 11.30
CA ASN A 58 -15.51 5.31 11.80
C ASN A 58 -14.78 4.69 10.61
N ILE A 59 -13.56 5.13 10.34
CA ILE A 59 -12.74 4.68 9.21
C ILE A 59 -11.68 3.71 9.70
N ARG A 60 -11.66 2.51 9.16
CA ARG A 60 -10.62 1.53 9.46
C ARG A 60 -9.26 2.01 8.95
N VAL A 61 -8.28 1.88 9.80
CA VAL A 61 -6.87 2.06 9.47
C VAL A 61 -6.04 0.83 9.84
N GLN A 62 -4.84 0.75 9.27
CA GLN A 62 -3.83 -0.23 9.68
C GLN A 62 -3.31 0.11 11.08
N GLU A 63 -2.50 -0.76 11.67
CA GLU A 63 -1.72 -0.51 12.90
C GLU A 63 -0.61 0.54 12.65
N SER A 64 -1.00 1.76 12.30
CA SER A 64 -0.11 2.86 11.94
C SER A 64 -0.60 4.15 12.59
N GLU A 65 0.28 4.80 13.34
CA GLU A 65 0.00 6.12 13.93
C GLU A 65 -0.20 7.18 12.84
N LEU A 66 0.66 7.17 11.81
CA LEU A 66 0.54 8.09 10.68
C LEU A 66 -0.84 8.02 10.01
N MET A 67 -1.35 6.80 9.78
CA MET A 67 -2.68 6.63 9.18
C MET A 67 -3.79 7.08 10.14
N SER A 68 -3.64 6.82 11.45
CA SER A 68 -4.60 7.29 12.46
C SER A 68 -4.67 8.81 12.49
N GLU A 69 -3.53 9.48 12.60
CA GLU A 69 -3.44 10.95 12.58
C GLU A 69 -4.02 11.54 11.30
N THR A 70 -3.75 10.91 10.15
CA THR A 70 -4.31 11.36 8.86
C THR A 70 -5.85 11.34 8.90
N ILE A 71 -6.45 10.27 9.40
CA ILE A 71 -7.92 10.14 9.49
C ILE A 71 -8.50 11.14 10.48
N GLU A 72 -7.84 11.36 11.64
CA GLU A 72 -8.24 12.38 12.62
C GLU A 72 -8.20 13.80 12.04
N MET A 73 -7.16 14.12 11.25
CA MET A 73 -7.05 15.44 10.61
C MET A 73 -8.16 15.68 9.57
N LEU A 74 -8.72 14.62 8.98
CA LEU A 74 -9.88 14.68 8.09
C LEU A 74 -11.22 14.76 8.86
N GLY A 75 -11.19 14.76 10.20
CA GLY A 75 -12.37 14.83 11.05
C GLY A 75 -13.13 13.51 11.21
N ALA A 76 -12.55 12.40 10.76
CA ALA A 76 -13.09 11.05 10.94
C ALA A 76 -12.45 10.37 12.17
N ASN A 77 -13.03 9.24 12.60
CA ASN A 77 -12.56 8.47 13.72
C ASN A 77 -11.75 7.26 13.23
N PRO A 78 -10.44 7.17 13.47
CA PRO A 78 -9.65 6.02 13.07
C PRO A 78 -9.97 4.80 13.95
N VAL A 79 -10.18 3.66 13.29
CA VAL A 79 -10.38 2.37 13.96
C VAL A 79 -9.28 1.42 13.52
N LYS A 80 -8.28 1.20 14.37
CA LYS A 80 -7.21 0.24 14.13
C LYS A 80 -7.77 -1.18 14.07
N MET A 81 -7.52 -1.88 12.97
CA MET A 81 -8.10 -3.19 12.73
C MET A 81 -7.25 -3.97 11.72
N THR A 82 -7.07 -5.27 11.93
CA THR A 82 -6.39 -6.14 10.97
C THR A 82 -7.14 -6.21 9.65
N TYR A 83 -6.42 -6.48 8.57
CA TYR A 83 -7.01 -6.55 7.24
C TYR A 83 -8.13 -7.60 7.12
N SER A 84 -7.95 -8.77 7.73
CA SER A 84 -8.91 -9.88 7.70
C SER A 84 -10.24 -9.57 8.37
N GLU A 85 -10.29 -8.56 9.24
CA GLU A 85 -11.51 -8.17 9.96
C GLU A 85 -12.34 -7.11 9.22
N VAL A 86 -11.78 -6.46 8.18
CA VAL A 86 -12.41 -5.30 7.52
C VAL A 86 -13.78 -5.64 6.95
N TYR A 87 -13.90 -6.72 6.17
CA TYR A 87 -15.19 -7.13 5.59
C TYR A 87 -16.26 -7.29 6.67
N LYS A 88 -15.92 -8.00 7.75
CA LYS A 88 -16.83 -8.22 8.88
C LYS A 88 -17.14 -6.93 9.62
N GLY A 89 -16.16 -6.05 9.78
CA GLY A 89 -16.32 -4.74 10.40
C GLY A 89 -17.33 -3.86 9.64
N LEU A 90 -17.23 -3.82 8.31
CA LEU A 90 -18.19 -3.14 7.42
C LEU A 90 -19.58 -3.77 7.53
N GLN A 91 -19.66 -5.09 7.47
CA GLN A 91 -20.93 -5.84 7.53
C GLN A 91 -21.69 -5.60 8.83
N THR A 92 -20.98 -5.52 9.95
CA THR A 92 -21.60 -5.38 11.29
C THR A 92 -21.77 -3.94 11.73
N GLY A 93 -21.30 -2.95 10.95
CA GLY A 93 -21.33 -1.55 11.32
C GLY A 93 -20.32 -1.16 12.41
N LYS A 94 -19.31 -2.00 12.68
CA LYS A 94 -18.19 -1.65 13.58
C LYS A 94 -17.37 -0.52 13.01
N ILE A 95 -17.28 -0.45 11.66
CA ILE A 95 -16.70 0.64 10.89
C ILE A 95 -17.69 1.10 9.82
N ASP A 96 -17.65 2.39 9.49
CA ASP A 96 -18.46 2.98 8.42
C ASP A 96 -17.74 2.90 7.06
N GLY A 97 -16.41 2.80 7.07
CA GLY A 97 -15.61 2.77 5.87
C GLY A 97 -14.17 2.33 6.13
N ALA A 98 -13.40 2.31 5.05
CA ALA A 98 -11.97 2.04 5.06
C ALA A 98 -11.31 2.73 3.86
N GLU A 99 -10.00 2.62 3.74
CA GLU A 99 -9.24 3.09 2.59
C GLU A 99 -8.31 1.98 2.09
N ASN A 100 -8.18 1.86 0.77
CA ASN A 100 -7.25 0.92 0.13
C ASN A 100 -7.17 1.19 -1.38
N SER A 101 -6.34 0.42 -2.10
CA SER A 101 -6.36 0.41 -3.56
C SER A 101 -7.68 -0.17 -4.09
N LEU A 102 -8.10 0.26 -5.27
CA LEU A 102 -9.30 -0.27 -5.92
C LEU A 102 -9.19 -1.76 -6.23
N VAL A 103 -7.98 -2.22 -6.52
CA VAL A 103 -7.69 -3.66 -6.71
C VAL A 103 -8.01 -4.43 -5.44
N THR A 104 -7.52 -3.96 -4.28
CA THR A 104 -7.80 -4.59 -2.98
C THR A 104 -9.28 -4.51 -2.62
N TYR A 105 -9.94 -3.37 -2.82
CA TYR A 105 -11.37 -3.17 -2.60
C TYR A 105 -12.21 -4.19 -3.38
N THR A 106 -11.86 -4.43 -4.64
CA THR A 106 -12.54 -5.37 -5.52
C THR A 106 -12.22 -6.82 -5.15
N TYR A 107 -10.94 -7.16 -5.00
CA TYR A 107 -10.50 -8.52 -4.70
C TYR A 107 -11.04 -9.04 -3.36
N SER A 108 -11.07 -8.16 -2.34
CA SER A 108 -11.59 -8.49 -1.01
C SER A 108 -13.11 -8.38 -0.90
N LYS A 109 -13.77 -8.05 -2.01
CA LYS A 109 -15.23 -7.88 -2.09
C LYS A 109 -15.79 -6.87 -1.09
N HIS A 110 -14.99 -5.90 -0.67
CA HIS A 110 -15.46 -4.86 0.25
C HIS A 110 -16.62 -4.07 -0.33
N TYR A 111 -16.73 -3.97 -1.67
CA TYR A 111 -17.82 -3.34 -2.40
C TYR A 111 -19.20 -3.95 -2.10
N GLU A 112 -19.26 -5.19 -1.65
CA GLU A 112 -20.54 -5.81 -1.27
C GLU A 112 -21.18 -5.11 -0.07
N GLN A 113 -20.35 -4.59 0.83
CA GLN A 113 -20.77 -3.88 2.04
C GLN A 113 -20.68 -2.36 1.89
N ALA A 114 -19.54 -1.86 1.45
CA ALA A 114 -19.23 -0.44 1.26
C ALA A 114 -19.40 -0.06 -0.21
N LYS A 115 -20.57 0.41 -0.59
CA LYS A 115 -20.95 0.66 -1.99
C LYS A 115 -20.55 2.02 -2.54
N TYR A 116 -20.07 2.92 -1.68
CA TYR A 116 -19.66 4.26 -2.06
C TYR A 116 -18.14 4.32 -2.03
N CYS A 117 -17.54 4.76 -3.13
CA CYS A 117 -16.12 4.92 -3.26
C CYS A 117 -15.80 6.35 -3.69
N LEU A 118 -15.00 7.03 -2.90
CA LEU A 118 -14.42 8.34 -3.23
C LEU A 118 -13.03 8.11 -3.80
N ILE A 119 -12.90 8.24 -5.12
CA ILE A 119 -11.61 8.07 -5.80
C ILE A 119 -10.81 9.37 -5.65
N ASP A 120 -10.18 9.52 -4.49
CA ASP A 120 -9.39 10.69 -4.12
C ASP A 120 -7.88 10.47 -4.25
N GLU A 121 -7.45 9.21 -4.38
CA GLU A 121 -6.04 8.82 -4.53
C GLU A 121 -5.11 9.52 -3.52
N HIS A 122 -5.56 9.65 -2.26
CA HIS A 122 -4.89 10.43 -1.23
C HIS A 122 -3.47 9.95 -0.90
N THR A 123 -3.15 8.70 -1.16
CA THR A 123 -1.80 8.17 -0.96
C THR A 123 -1.48 7.05 -1.94
N ARG A 124 -0.19 6.90 -2.22
CA ARG A 124 0.36 5.78 -2.98
C ARG A 124 1.48 5.14 -2.18
N ILE A 125 1.33 3.87 -1.85
CA ILE A 125 2.27 3.15 -0.98
C ILE A 125 3.17 2.28 -1.85
N PRO A 126 4.49 2.55 -1.90
CA PRO A 126 5.42 1.66 -2.57
C PRO A 126 5.64 0.42 -1.70
N GLU A 127 5.79 -0.71 -2.34
CA GLU A 127 6.21 -1.96 -1.71
C GLU A 127 7.66 -2.27 -2.03
N VAL A 128 8.36 -2.92 -1.11
CA VAL A 128 9.76 -3.27 -1.26
C VAL A 128 9.91 -4.77 -1.17
N GLN A 129 10.51 -5.39 -2.18
CA GLN A 129 10.96 -6.77 -2.07
C GLN A 129 12.15 -6.87 -1.13
N LEU A 130 12.02 -7.69 -0.10
CA LEU A 130 13.05 -7.92 0.90
C LEU A 130 13.48 -9.39 0.93
N ILE A 131 14.75 -9.62 1.16
CA ILE A 131 15.30 -10.93 1.50
C ILE A 131 15.99 -10.85 2.85
N SER A 132 15.92 -11.92 3.65
CA SER A 132 16.70 -12.03 4.88
C SER A 132 18.19 -11.92 4.58
N ARG A 133 18.90 -11.06 5.31
CA ARG A 133 20.37 -10.94 5.19
C ARG A 133 21.05 -12.27 5.50
N TYR A 134 20.60 -12.97 6.52
CA TYR A 134 21.11 -14.30 6.85
C TYR A 134 21.00 -15.31 5.69
N THR A 135 19.89 -15.28 4.94
CA THR A 135 19.75 -16.11 3.74
C THR A 135 20.65 -15.61 2.61
N TRP A 136 20.64 -14.29 2.37
CA TRP A 136 21.45 -13.66 1.34
C TRP A 136 22.94 -13.95 1.46
N ASP A 137 23.48 -13.88 2.69
CA ASP A 137 24.91 -14.06 2.94
C ASP A 137 25.38 -15.49 2.69
N LYS A 138 24.46 -16.47 2.69
CA LYS A 138 24.74 -17.88 2.38
C LYS A 138 24.70 -18.23 0.90
N LEU A 139 24.15 -17.35 0.08
CA LEU A 139 24.06 -17.57 -1.37
C LEU A 139 25.44 -17.39 -2.02
N SER A 140 25.67 -18.13 -3.10
CA SER A 140 26.81 -17.89 -3.99
C SER A 140 26.66 -16.53 -4.69
N ASP A 141 27.74 -16.01 -5.23
CA ASP A 141 27.68 -14.75 -5.99
C ASP A 141 26.87 -14.93 -7.28
N GLU A 142 26.84 -16.11 -7.86
CA GLU A 142 26.01 -16.47 -9.00
C GLU A 142 24.52 -16.43 -8.63
N ASP A 143 24.11 -17.04 -7.53
CA ASP A 143 22.73 -17.02 -7.04
C ASP A 143 22.26 -15.58 -6.70
N LYS A 144 23.14 -14.80 -6.07
CA LYS A 144 22.86 -13.39 -5.77
C LYS A 144 22.64 -12.57 -7.04
N ALA A 145 23.40 -12.81 -8.09
CA ALA A 145 23.24 -12.16 -9.37
C ALA A 145 21.88 -12.54 -10.01
N ILE A 146 21.56 -13.83 -10.04
CA ILE A 146 20.29 -14.34 -10.56
C ILE A 146 19.10 -13.75 -9.82
N ILE A 147 19.10 -13.81 -8.50
CA ILE A 147 18.01 -13.27 -7.67
C ILE A 147 17.86 -11.76 -7.88
N SER A 148 18.97 -11.02 -7.97
CA SER A 148 18.92 -9.58 -8.20
C SER A 148 18.33 -9.22 -9.56
N GLU A 149 18.65 -9.98 -10.60
CA GLU A 149 18.11 -9.77 -11.95
C GLU A 149 16.62 -10.13 -12.00
N CYS A 150 16.24 -11.31 -11.49
CA CYS A 150 14.84 -11.72 -11.39
C CYS A 150 13.99 -10.72 -10.59
N ALA A 151 14.53 -10.15 -9.52
CA ALA A 151 13.83 -9.13 -8.74
C ALA A 151 13.58 -7.86 -9.54
N LYS A 152 14.51 -7.42 -10.40
CA LYS A 152 14.31 -6.28 -11.30
C LYS A 152 13.28 -6.58 -12.38
N GLU A 153 13.38 -7.73 -13.04
CA GLU A 153 12.44 -8.16 -14.07
C GLU A 153 11.02 -8.27 -13.51
N SER A 154 10.87 -8.91 -12.35
CA SER A 154 9.57 -9.07 -11.69
C SER A 154 8.95 -7.72 -11.29
N ALA A 155 9.77 -6.73 -10.91
CA ALA A 155 9.28 -5.40 -10.59
C ALA A 155 8.78 -4.63 -11.83
N VAL A 156 9.38 -4.85 -12.99
CA VAL A 156 8.87 -4.28 -14.25
C VAL A 156 7.55 -4.95 -14.63
N TYR A 157 7.50 -6.28 -14.57
CA TYR A 157 6.30 -7.06 -14.89
C TYR A 157 5.13 -6.75 -13.98
N GLU A 158 5.37 -6.63 -12.67
CA GLU A 158 4.36 -6.29 -11.67
C GLU A 158 3.72 -4.92 -11.96
N ARG A 159 4.53 -3.90 -12.25
CA ARG A 159 4.03 -2.56 -12.57
C ARG A 159 3.17 -2.53 -13.84
N ASP A 160 3.54 -3.30 -14.84
CA ASP A 160 2.76 -3.40 -16.08
C ASP A 160 1.40 -4.07 -15.82
N ILE A 161 1.35 -5.13 -15.00
CA ILE A 161 0.09 -5.77 -14.59
C ILE A 161 -0.74 -4.80 -13.77
N TRP A 162 -0.15 -4.16 -12.76
CA TRP A 162 -0.88 -3.24 -11.88
C TRP A 162 -1.52 -2.11 -12.67
N LYS A 163 -0.75 -1.45 -13.55
CA LYS A 163 -1.24 -0.38 -14.42
C LYS A 163 -2.42 -0.79 -15.31
N ASN A 164 -2.49 -2.05 -15.70
CA ASN A 164 -3.59 -2.56 -16.54
C ASN A 164 -4.78 -3.04 -15.71
N THR A 165 -4.66 -3.09 -14.39
CA THR A 165 -5.71 -3.59 -13.47
C THR A 165 -6.43 -2.45 -12.75
N GLU A 166 -5.76 -1.30 -12.54
CA GLU A 166 -6.37 -0.05 -12.05
C GLU A 166 -7.25 0.60 -13.14
#